data_37fead7b8ab924e1bfb710b2b461cd3d
#
_entry.id   37fead7b8ab924e1bfb710b2b461cd3d
#
_cell.length_a   1.000
_cell.length_b   1.000
_cell.length_c   1.000
_cell.angle_alpha   90.00
_cell.angle_beta   90.00
_cell.angle_gamma   90.00
#
_symmetry.space_group_name_H-M   'P 1'
#
loop_
_entity.id
_entity.type
_entity.pdbx_description
1 polymer ?
#
loop_
_entity_poly.entity_id
_entity_poly.type
_entity_poly.pdbx_seq_one_letter_code
_entity_poly.pdbx_strand_id
1 'polypeptide(L)'
;MSSIGKKNGFRSLLGTVLIFLVFFAGAPNEAPVADAAQNNDVLTVRELLRQGADPNAAQPDGLTALHWSSLNNEIEMIEVLLFAGANPGPTSRLGGYTPLHMASRAGHSDVVEKLLVAGADPNRYTATGVTAMHFAAESNSAELINILAGGGGDVNSLDTYSNRTPLMFASTRNAPDAVQALIDLGADMSIANNVKDYEEISKNATEIRNRRRRIREAAEDPQPEDDQEDSRGGPPGSGNRSSNPAGYLSTEKVETPKGPEVLSSIQQIGKQGGFTALHFAARDGNIESVRLLIKGGADVNKTTIGDQSSPLLVAVINGNYDLAKELLEADADPNILSDDGAGPLFATLNIEWSLRTWYPQPQAFRQQKTDYLELMEDLLLAGADPDQRVSTHIWYAAYNAGRMGVDFSGATPFWRASYAHDVEAMKLLVKHGADPNIWTYNIVDPRRRFFLGNNQPEDEEDPSGLPPVEHGDLGVHPLHAATGVGFGSSRVAQQHRGVPDGWLPAAKYLIEELGVDPNLRDKDGYSALHHSAARGDNETILYLVSQGADVKVISRRGQTTADLANSPEQRAQPHPITIALLEKLGSKNNHNCRSCGG
;
A
#
# COMPACT_ATOMS: atom_id res chain seq x y z
N MET A 1 -34.75 59.70 -48.09
CA MET A 1 -36.15 59.94 -48.48
C MET A 1 -36.94 59.59 -47.24
N SER A 2 -37.34 60.57 -46.58
CA SER A 2 -38.64 61.23 -46.40
C SER A 2 -39.59 60.35 -45.63
N SER A 3 -40.27 60.70 -44.64
CA SER A 3 -40.69 61.97 -44.03
C SER A 3 -41.78 61.66 -42.99
N ILE A 4 -41.75 62.37 -41.87
CA ILE A 4 -42.91 63.15 -41.36
C ILE A 4 -44.10 62.25 -40.91
N GLY A 5 -44.67 62.34 -39.75
CA GLY A 5 -44.78 63.42 -38.80
C GLY A 5 -45.92 63.23 -37.81
N LYS A 6 -45.85 64.03 -36.77
CA LYS A 6 -46.88 64.70 -35.96
C LYS A 6 -47.73 63.86 -34.99
N LYS A 7 -47.48 64.04 -33.69
CA LYS A 7 -48.13 65.03 -32.76
C LYS A 7 -49.59 64.74 -32.41
N ASN A 8 -49.80 64.46 -31.13
CA ASN A 8 -50.64 65.17 -30.11
C ASN A 8 -50.89 64.15 -29.01
N GLY A 9 -50.58 64.23 -27.75
CA GLY A 9 -50.85 65.33 -26.83
C GLY A 9 -52.15 65.04 -26.07
N PHE A 10 -52.05 64.49 -24.85
CA PHE A 10 -53.00 64.87 -23.80
C PHE A 10 -52.40 64.64 -22.41
N ARG A 11 -52.71 65.49 -21.54
CA ARG A 11 -52.19 65.81 -20.21
C ARG A 11 -52.67 64.83 -19.15
N SER A 12 -51.78 64.55 -18.14
CA SER A 12 -52.05 64.68 -16.69
C SER A 12 -52.98 63.66 -16.05
N LEU A 13 -52.40 62.82 -15.15
CA LEU A 13 -52.80 62.84 -13.74
C LEU A 13 -51.68 62.25 -12.90
N LEU A 14 -51.18 63.02 -11.94
CA LEU A 14 -50.31 62.57 -10.84
C LEU A 14 -51.03 61.47 -10.03
N GLY A 15 -50.41 60.34 -9.91
CA GLY A 15 -50.72 59.34 -8.92
C GLY A 15 -49.40 58.74 -8.45
N THR A 16 -48.88 59.30 -7.35
CA THR A 16 -47.68 58.83 -6.63
C THR A 16 -47.99 57.50 -5.98
N VAL A 17 -47.69 56.40 -6.65
CA VAL A 17 -47.61 55.09 -6.00
C VAL A 17 -46.18 54.89 -5.50
N LEU A 18 -46.02 55.10 -4.20
CA LEU A 18 -44.81 54.76 -3.46
C LEU A 18 -44.75 53.21 -3.40
N ILE A 19 -44.07 52.60 -4.37
CA ILE A 19 -43.70 51.18 -4.29
C ILE A 19 -42.56 51.10 -3.28
N PHE A 20 -42.85 50.68 -2.06
CA PHE A 20 -41.88 50.14 -1.12
C PHE A 20 -41.34 48.86 -1.71
N LEU A 21 -40.29 48.93 -2.49
CA LEU A 21 -39.39 47.84 -2.74
C LEU A 21 -38.68 47.54 -1.43
N VAL A 22 -39.27 46.67 -0.63
CA VAL A 22 -38.54 46.01 0.44
C VAL A 22 -37.53 45.08 -0.26
N PHE A 23 -36.34 45.64 -0.48
CA PHE A 23 -35.17 44.81 -0.68
C PHE A 23 -35.01 43.96 0.59
N PHE A 24 -35.46 42.75 0.59
CA PHE A 24 -34.85 41.71 1.40
C PHE A 24 -33.44 41.46 0.82
N ALA A 25 -32.55 42.44 0.97
CA ALA A 25 -31.14 42.16 1.07
C ALA A 25 -31.03 41.40 2.39
N GLY A 26 -30.85 40.06 2.30
CA GLY A 26 -30.34 39.32 3.44
C GLY A 26 -29.14 40.13 3.91
N ALA A 27 -29.18 40.62 5.13
CA ALA A 27 -28.05 41.32 5.71
C ALA A 27 -26.82 40.46 5.51
N PRO A 28 -25.69 40.97 4.98
CA PRO A 28 -24.46 40.26 5.04
C PRO A 28 -24.28 39.83 6.50
N ASN A 29 -23.87 38.59 6.71
CA ASN A 29 -23.64 38.06 8.05
C ASN A 29 -22.39 38.84 8.55
N GLU A 30 -22.61 40.06 9.04
CA GLU A 30 -21.52 40.95 9.46
C GLU A 30 -21.02 40.43 10.80
N ALA A 31 -19.79 39.93 10.78
CA ALA A 31 -19.04 39.54 11.96
C ALA A 31 -17.86 40.51 12.19
N PRO A 32 -18.15 41.80 12.42
CA PRO A 32 -17.11 42.84 12.42
C PRO A 32 -16.05 42.60 13.50
N VAL A 33 -16.41 41.96 14.61
CA VAL A 33 -15.46 41.58 15.67
C VAL A 33 -14.52 40.49 15.18
N ALA A 34 -15.04 39.50 14.44
CA ALA A 34 -14.21 38.44 13.86
C ALA A 34 -13.30 38.94 12.73
N ASP A 35 -13.82 39.87 11.91
CA ASP A 35 -13.05 40.51 10.83
C ASP A 35 -11.89 41.36 11.37
N ALA A 36 -12.12 42.10 12.46
CA ALA A 36 -11.07 42.88 13.14
C ALA A 36 -10.05 41.95 13.81
N ALA A 37 -10.50 40.83 14.44
CA ALA A 37 -9.64 39.86 15.06
C ALA A 37 -8.77 39.11 14.03
N GLN A 38 -9.31 38.84 12.85
CA GLN A 38 -8.54 38.25 11.75
C GLN A 38 -7.35 39.11 11.33
N ASN A 39 -7.49 40.44 11.44
CA ASN A 39 -6.45 41.41 11.12
C ASN A 39 -5.58 41.80 12.34
N ASN A 40 -5.73 41.13 13.47
CA ASN A 40 -5.05 41.42 14.75
C ASN A 40 -5.28 42.86 15.27
N ASP A 41 -6.43 43.46 14.94
CA ASP A 41 -6.75 44.84 15.36
C ASP A 41 -7.50 44.86 16.70
N VAL A 42 -6.73 44.74 17.79
CA VAL A 42 -7.24 44.79 19.17
C VAL A 42 -8.01 46.07 19.47
N LEU A 43 -7.58 47.21 18.90
CA LEU A 43 -8.22 48.52 19.18
C LEU A 43 -9.62 48.55 18.56
N THR A 44 -9.77 48.13 17.33
CA THR A 44 -11.06 48.00 16.65
C THR A 44 -11.96 46.97 17.35
N VAL A 45 -11.43 45.84 17.78
CA VAL A 45 -12.19 44.84 18.56
C VAL A 45 -12.75 45.48 19.85
N ARG A 46 -11.93 46.20 20.62
CA ARG A 46 -12.38 46.89 21.84
C ARG A 46 -13.46 47.93 21.59
N GLU A 47 -13.33 48.70 20.53
CA GLU A 47 -14.30 49.71 20.17
C GLU A 47 -15.64 49.10 19.73
N LEU A 48 -15.61 48.05 18.89
CA LEU A 48 -16.80 47.31 18.47
C LEU A 48 -17.55 46.69 19.67
N LEU A 49 -16.83 46.08 20.60
CA LEU A 49 -17.42 45.51 21.81
C LEU A 49 -18.03 46.56 22.72
N ARG A 50 -17.43 47.76 22.87
CA ARG A 50 -18.01 48.89 23.60
C ARG A 50 -19.29 49.41 22.95
N GLN A 51 -19.40 49.29 21.64
CA GLN A 51 -20.60 49.68 20.88
C GLN A 51 -21.68 48.59 20.94
N GLY A 52 -21.43 47.46 21.63
CA GLY A 52 -22.39 46.37 21.81
C GLY A 52 -22.39 45.34 20.69
N ALA A 53 -21.34 45.28 19.86
CA ALA A 53 -21.18 44.21 18.87
C ALA A 53 -21.05 42.84 19.57
N ASP A 54 -21.67 41.81 18.98
CA ASP A 54 -21.64 40.46 19.52
C ASP A 54 -20.24 39.80 19.37
N PRO A 55 -19.55 39.45 20.47
CA PRO A 55 -18.26 38.80 20.43
C PRO A 55 -18.33 37.37 19.82
N ASN A 56 -19.55 36.80 19.75
CA ASN A 56 -19.80 35.46 19.23
C ASN A 56 -20.23 35.44 17.75
N ALA A 57 -20.41 36.63 17.14
CA ALA A 57 -20.72 36.70 15.72
C ALA A 57 -19.63 35.98 14.89
N ALA A 58 -20.08 35.07 14.03
CA ALA A 58 -19.20 34.25 13.23
C ALA A 58 -19.23 34.63 11.75
N GLN A 59 -18.07 34.59 11.11
CA GLN A 59 -17.93 34.67 9.66
C GLN A 59 -18.70 33.53 8.95
N PRO A 60 -18.90 33.60 7.62
CA PRO A 60 -19.65 32.59 6.88
C PRO A 60 -19.11 31.15 7.01
N ASP A 61 -17.82 30.98 7.30
CA ASP A 61 -17.14 29.72 7.57
C ASP A 61 -17.29 29.25 9.03
N GLY A 62 -17.96 30.03 9.89
CA GLY A 62 -18.20 29.72 11.30
C GLY A 62 -17.07 30.16 12.22
N LEU A 63 -16.06 30.88 11.72
CA LEU A 63 -14.98 31.37 12.55
C LEU A 63 -15.42 32.64 13.33
N THR A 64 -15.20 32.63 14.64
CA THR A 64 -15.42 33.77 15.53
C THR A 64 -14.12 34.50 15.79
N ALA A 65 -14.20 35.69 16.41
CA ALA A 65 -13.03 36.43 16.84
C ALA A 65 -12.08 35.61 17.72
N LEU A 66 -12.64 34.73 18.57
CA LEU A 66 -11.85 33.86 19.45
C LEU A 66 -11.08 32.79 18.67
N HIS A 67 -11.58 32.28 17.53
CA HIS A 67 -10.82 31.39 16.65
C HIS A 67 -9.57 32.09 16.08
N TRP A 68 -9.74 33.29 15.55
CA TRP A 68 -8.65 34.06 14.97
C TRP A 68 -7.58 34.45 15.98
N SER A 69 -7.99 35.01 17.14
CA SER A 69 -7.05 35.37 18.21
C SER A 69 -6.31 34.13 18.76
N SER A 70 -6.97 32.98 18.80
CA SER A 70 -6.34 31.73 19.22
C SER A 70 -5.31 31.20 18.22
N LEU A 71 -5.59 31.32 16.91
CA LEU A 71 -4.67 30.98 15.84
C LEU A 71 -3.44 31.89 15.80
N ASN A 72 -3.66 33.19 16.05
CA ASN A 72 -2.65 34.25 15.93
C ASN A 72 -1.84 34.48 17.21
N ASN A 73 -2.10 33.75 18.30
CA ASN A 73 -1.47 33.90 19.62
C ASN A 73 -1.71 35.28 20.26
N GLU A 74 -2.89 35.86 20.07
CA GLU A 74 -3.20 37.21 20.54
C GLU A 74 -3.83 37.17 21.95
N ILE A 75 -2.99 36.98 22.97
CA ILE A 75 -3.41 36.81 24.38
C ILE A 75 -4.26 37.98 24.86
N GLU A 76 -3.85 39.24 24.61
CA GLU A 76 -4.60 40.42 24.99
C GLU A 76 -6.01 40.45 24.39
N MET A 77 -6.12 40.08 23.12
CA MET A 77 -7.41 39.99 22.41
C MET A 77 -8.29 38.88 22.99
N ILE A 78 -7.72 37.71 23.31
CA ILE A 78 -8.44 36.62 23.95
C ILE A 78 -9.02 37.05 25.30
N GLU A 79 -8.23 37.75 26.15
CA GLU A 79 -8.69 38.27 27.43
C GLU A 79 -9.86 39.26 27.25
N VAL A 80 -9.75 40.16 26.28
CA VAL A 80 -10.81 41.14 25.97
C VAL A 80 -12.08 40.43 25.49
N LEU A 81 -11.95 39.43 24.61
CA LEU A 81 -13.10 38.69 24.08
C LEU A 81 -13.79 37.87 25.17
N LEU A 82 -13.02 37.13 25.98
CA LEU A 82 -13.56 36.33 27.07
C LEU A 82 -14.23 37.18 28.14
N PHE A 83 -13.66 38.35 28.48
CA PHE A 83 -14.27 39.35 29.38
C PHE A 83 -15.59 39.89 28.82
N ALA A 84 -15.69 40.05 27.50
CA ALA A 84 -16.92 40.47 26.81
C ALA A 84 -17.96 39.34 26.66
N GLY A 85 -17.69 38.12 27.15
CA GLY A 85 -18.61 36.98 27.10
C GLY A 85 -18.50 36.15 25.83
N ALA A 86 -17.32 36.15 25.17
CA ALA A 86 -17.08 35.21 24.08
C ALA A 86 -17.17 33.75 24.56
N ASN A 87 -17.91 32.93 23.83
CA ASN A 87 -18.01 31.49 24.09
C ASN A 87 -16.69 30.81 23.70
N PRO A 88 -16.03 30.04 24.59
CA PRO A 88 -14.79 29.34 24.25
C PRO A 88 -14.96 28.08 23.37
N GLY A 89 -16.21 27.63 23.17
CA GLY A 89 -16.50 26.36 22.52
C GLY A 89 -17.21 26.40 21.16
N PRO A 90 -17.28 27.53 20.39
CA PRO A 90 -17.89 27.50 19.07
C PRO A 90 -17.08 26.62 18.12
N THR A 91 -17.75 26.10 17.08
CA THR A 91 -17.10 25.25 16.07
C THR A 91 -17.19 25.88 14.69
N SER A 92 -16.11 25.80 13.92
CA SER A 92 -16.10 26.19 12.53
C SER A 92 -17.03 25.30 11.68
N ARG A 93 -17.57 25.82 10.58
CA ARG A 93 -18.40 25.06 9.64
C ARG A 93 -17.62 23.97 8.92
N LEU A 94 -16.38 24.27 8.54
CA LEU A 94 -15.50 23.34 7.87
C LEU A 94 -14.60 22.70 8.92
N GLY A 95 -14.75 21.39 9.11
CA GLY A 95 -13.89 20.60 9.99
C GLY A 95 -14.25 20.63 11.48
N GLY A 96 -15.19 21.47 11.94
CA GLY A 96 -15.63 21.48 13.34
C GLY A 96 -14.56 21.92 14.34
N TYR A 97 -13.63 22.78 13.93
CA TYR A 97 -12.55 23.27 14.80
C TYR A 97 -13.09 24.26 15.84
N THR A 98 -12.61 24.11 17.07
CA THR A 98 -12.81 25.11 18.14
C THR A 98 -11.58 26.02 18.25
N PRO A 99 -11.68 27.18 18.96
CA PRO A 99 -10.51 27.99 19.29
C PRO A 99 -9.39 27.18 19.94
N LEU A 100 -9.74 26.22 20.83
CA LEU A 100 -8.79 25.33 21.49
C LEU A 100 -8.04 24.43 20.49
N HIS A 101 -8.72 23.88 19.47
CA HIS A 101 -8.07 23.12 18.43
C HIS A 101 -7.06 23.95 17.63
N MET A 102 -7.43 25.22 17.32
CA MET A 102 -6.54 26.11 16.57
C MET A 102 -5.29 26.49 17.36
N ALA A 103 -5.45 26.84 18.64
CA ALA A 103 -4.34 27.12 19.54
C ALA A 103 -3.43 25.92 19.73
N SER A 104 -4.00 24.72 19.96
CA SER A 104 -3.22 23.47 20.14
C SER A 104 -2.44 23.10 18.89
N ARG A 105 -3.05 23.24 17.70
CA ARG A 105 -2.38 22.97 16.43
C ARG A 105 -1.24 23.94 16.14
N ALA A 106 -1.39 25.19 16.59
CA ALA A 106 -0.36 26.22 16.44
C ALA A 106 0.72 26.19 17.54
N GLY A 107 0.54 25.37 18.59
CA GLY A 107 1.51 25.23 19.68
C GLY A 107 1.45 26.36 20.72
N HIS A 108 0.32 27.06 20.87
CA HIS A 108 0.18 28.25 21.72
C HIS A 108 -0.27 27.88 23.14
N SER A 109 0.67 27.47 23.99
CA SER A 109 0.42 26.97 25.35
C SER A 109 -0.35 27.97 26.24
N ASP A 110 0.04 29.25 26.26
CA ASP A 110 -0.61 30.28 27.08
C ASP A 110 -2.07 30.49 26.67
N VAL A 111 -2.35 30.42 25.38
CA VAL A 111 -3.72 30.55 24.83
C VAL A 111 -4.57 29.36 25.24
N VAL A 112 -4.01 28.14 25.14
CA VAL A 112 -4.69 26.91 25.55
C VAL A 112 -5.05 26.95 27.03
N GLU A 113 -4.12 27.36 27.89
CA GLU A 113 -4.39 27.51 29.33
C GLU A 113 -5.57 28.49 29.58
N LYS A 114 -5.56 29.69 28.96
CA LYS A 114 -6.64 30.64 29.10
C LYS A 114 -7.99 30.13 28.61
N LEU A 115 -8.00 29.39 27.49
CA LEU A 115 -9.24 28.82 26.97
C LEU A 115 -9.80 27.73 27.89
N LEU A 116 -8.93 26.87 28.46
CA LEU A 116 -9.34 25.85 29.44
C LEU A 116 -9.90 26.47 30.71
N VAL A 117 -9.25 27.52 31.26
CA VAL A 117 -9.76 28.29 32.40
C VAL A 117 -11.11 28.91 32.10
N ALA A 118 -11.35 29.35 30.86
CA ALA A 118 -12.63 29.89 30.39
C ALA A 118 -13.70 28.80 30.13
N GLY A 119 -13.39 27.51 30.36
CA GLY A 119 -14.33 26.39 30.21
C GLY A 119 -14.39 25.76 28.81
N ALA A 120 -13.34 25.93 28.01
CA ALA A 120 -13.22 25.16 26.76
C ALA A 120 -13.09 23.66 27.08
N ASP A 121 -13.84 22.82 26.35
CA ASP A 121 -13.79 21.37 26.49
C ASP A 121 -12.59 20.79 25.75
N PRO A 122 -11.55 20.22 26.46
CA PRO A 122 -10.37 19.64 25.83
C PRO A 122 -10.67 18.38 25.03
N ASN A 123 -11.79 17.71 25.29
CA ASN A 123 -12.19 16.47 24.64
C ASN A 123 -13.16 16.69 23.46
N ARG A 124 -13.41 17.93 23.08
CA ARG A 124 -14.21 18.22 21.90
C ARG A 124 -13.55 17.65 20.66
N TYR A 125 -14.35 17.03 19.78
CA TYR A 125 -13.90 16.46 18.53
C TYR A 125 -14.07 17.42 17.37
N THR A 126 -13.11 17.42 16.45
CA THR A 126 -13.29 17.91 15.07
C THR A 126 -14.22 16.99 14.28
N ALA A 127 -14.56 17.34 13.05
CA ALA A 127 -15.36 16.49 12.15
C ALA A 127 -14.68 15.13 11.83
N THR A 128 -13.36 15.04 12.02
CA THR A 128 -12.57 13.80 11.83
C THR A 128 -12.28 13.08 13.15
N GLY A 129 -12.86 13.55 14.27
CA GLY A 129 -12.66 12.96 15.60
C GLY A 129 -11.34 13.30 16.27
N VAL A 130 -10.59 14.24 15.71
CA VAL A 130 -9.32 14.72 16.30
C VAL A 130 -9.62 15.68 17.44
N THR A 131 -8.94 15.51 18.60
CA THR A 131 -9.04 16.40 19.75
C THR A 131 -7.86 17.36 19.82
N ALA A 132 -7.92 18.33 20.74
CA ALA A 132 -6.79 19.22 21.03
C ALA A 132 -5.50 18.45 21.39
N MET A 133 -5.63 17.31 22.10
CA MET A 133 -4.50 16.45 22.50
C MET A 133 -3.78 15.84 21.28
N HIS A 134 -4.50 15.46 20.23
CA HIS A 134 -3.87 14.96 18.99
C HIS A 134 -3.02 16.06 18.31
N PHE A 135 -3.52 17.31 18.27
CA PHE A 135 -2.77 18.41 17.70
C PHE A 135 -1.54 18.78 18.53
N ALA A 136 -1.67 18.74 19.86
CA ALA A 136 -0.53 18.93 20.75
C ALA A 136 0.55 17.85 20.54
N ALA A 137 0.15 16.62 20.36
CA ALA A 137 1.04 15.50 20.05
C ALA A 137 1.76 15.69 18.70
N GLU A 138 1.05 16.18 17.68
CA GLU A 138 1.62 16.48 16.36
C GLU A 138 2.62 17.64 16.39
N SER A 139 2.42 18.63 17.29
CA SER A 139 3.29 19.81 17.42
C SER A 139 4.56 19.57 18.24
N ASN A 140 4.77 18.38 18.79
CA ASN A 140 5.87 18.01 19.68
C ASN A 140 5.99 18.89 20.94
N SER A 141 4.87 19.37 21.49
CA SER A 141 4.88 20.21 22.69
C SER A 141 4.50 19.43 23.95
N ALA A 142 5.49 19.01 24.71
CA ALA A 142 5.27 18.36 26.02
C ALA A 142 4.52 19.28 26.99
N GLU A 143 4.81 20.59 26.97
CA GLU A 143 4.13 21.60 27.80
C GLU A 143 2.63 21.63 27.50
N LEU A 144 2.28 21.70 26.23
CA LEU A 144 0.89 21.76 25.77
C LEU A 144 0.11 20.49 26.14
N ILE A 145 0.76 19.32 26.00
CA ILE A 145 0.19 18.02 26.40
C ILE A 145 -0.12 18.03 27.89
N ASN A 146 0.81 18.50 28.73
CA ASN A 146 0.62 18.58 30.18
C ASN A 146 -0.51 19.56 30.56
N ILE A 147 -0.60 20.70 29.93
CA ILE A 147 -1.68 21.69 30.14
C ILE A 147 -3.03 21.08 29.78
N LEU A 148 -3.15 20.43 28.62
CA LEU A 148 -4.38 19.79 28.18
C LEU A 148 -4.80 18.63 29.11
N ALA A 149 -3.86 17.79 29.53
CA ALA A 149 -4.12 16.70 30.49
C ALA A 149 -4.56 17.26 31.86
N GLY A 150 -3.89 18.31 32.37
CA GLY A 150 -4.29 19.02 33.58
C GLY A 150 -5.69 19.64 33.51
N GLY A 151 -6.13 20.03 32.30
CA GLY A 151 -7.48 20.51 32.00
C GLY A 151 -8.51 19.39 31.79
N GLY A 152 -8.15 18.11 31.97
CA GLY A 152 -9.04 16.95 31.80
C GLY A 152 -9.08 16.38 30.40
N GLY A 153 -8.07 16.69 29.55
CA GLY A 153 -7.90 16.09 28.23
C GLY A 153 -7.55 14.61 28.31
N ASP A 154 -8.24 13.79 27.54
CA ASP A 154 -7.99 12.34 27.47
C ASP A 154 -6.78 12.05 26.59
N VAL A 155 -5.73 11.50 27.20
CA VAL A 155 -4.47 11.11 26.54
C VAL A 155 -4.63 9.89 25.61
N ASN A 156 -5.73 9.13 25.76
CA ASN A 156 -6.06 7.95 24.98
C ASN A 156 -7.25 8.17 24.03
N SER A 157 -7.65 9.42 23.82
CA SER A 157 -8.74 9.74 22.88
C SER A 157 -8.46 9.18 21.48
N LEU A 158 -9.53 8.75 20.79
CA LEU A 158 -9.41 8.11 19.46
C LEU A 158 -9.96 9.03 18.37
N ASP A 159 -9.23 9.20 17.26
CA ASP A 159 -9.80 9.83 16.07
C ASP A 159 -10.91 8.92 15.47
N THR A 160 -11.94 9.51 14.87
CA THR A 160 -13.06 8.74 14.31
C THR A 160 -12.77 8.15 12.94
N TYR A 161 -11.67 8.57 12.29
CA TYR A 161 -11.32 8.10 10.95
C TYR A 161 -10.56 6.77 10.97
N SER A 162 -9.63 6.63 11.90
CA SER A 162 -8.72 5.48 11.96
C SER A 162 -8.53 4.91 13.35
N ASN A 163 -9.22 5.41 14.39
CA ASN A 163 -9.02 5.06 15.81
C ASN A 163 -7.57 5.24 16.26
N ARG A 164 -6.92 6.33 15.85
CA ARG A 164 -5.56 6.64 16.28
C ARG A 164 -5.58 7.47 17.55
N THR A 165 -4.62 7.19 18.42
CA THR A 165 -4.39 7.95 19.66
C THR A 165 -3.46 9.13 19.42
N PRO A 166 -3.39 10.13 20.34
CA PRO A 166 -2.36 11.18 20.32
C PRO A 166 -0.94 10.60 20.27
N LEU A 167 -0.67 9.49 20.97
CA LEU A 167 0.63 8.82 20.95
C LEU A 167 1.00 8.31 19.55
N MET A 168 0.03 7.81 18.77
CA MET A 168 0.26 7.41 17.37
C MET A 168 0.55 8.63 16.48
N PHE A 169 -0.09 9.78 16.74
CA PHE A 169 0.21 11.02 16.02
C PHE A 169 1.64 11.48 16.32
N ALA A 170 2.05 11.54 17.60
CA ALA A 170 3.41 11.89 18.00
C ALA A 170 4.45 10.95 17.36
N SER A 171 4.18 9.64 17.39
CA SER A 171 5.05 8.60 16.84
C SER A 171 5.24 8.72 15.31
N THR A 172 4.18 9.07 14.58
CA THR A 172 4.22 9.29 13.12
C THR A 172 5.04 10.53 12.74
N ARG A 173 5.03 11.57 13.61
CA ARG A 173 5.70 12.85 13.33
C ARG A 173 7.13 12.93 13.82
N ASN A 174 7.66 11.85 14.43
CA ASN A 174 8.94 11.88 15.16
C ASN A 174 8.98 13.01 16.19
N ALA A 175 7.99 13.03 17.07
CA ALA A 175 7.79 14.04 18.09
C ALA A 175 8.19 13.50 19.47
N PRO A 176 9.50 13.35 19.77
CA PRO A 176 9.97 12.62 20.96
C PRO A 176 9.54 13.25 22.27
N ASP A 177 9.48 14.58 22.36
CA ASP A 177 9.04 15.26 23.59
C ASP A 177 7.55 14.98 23.86
N ALA A 178 6.73 14.96 22.81
CA ALA A 178 5.32 14.59 22.93
C ALA A 178 5.15 13.10 23.27
N VAL A 179 5.94 12.21 22.67
CA VAL A 179 5.94 10.77 22.99
C VAL A 179 6.25 10.57 24.46
N GLN A 180 7.33 11.19 24.98
CA GLN A 180 7.71 11.07 26.39
C GLN A 180 6.62 11.60 27.32
N ALA A 181 6.08 12.79 27.05
CA ALA A 181 5.03 13.39 27.87
C ALA A 181 3.76 12.53 27.91
N LEU A 182 3.35 11.96 26.79
CA LEU A 182 2.17 11.08 26.73
C LEU A 182 2.41 9.77 27.51
N ILE A 183 3.61 9.19 27.44
CA ILE A 183 3.99 8.01 28.22
C ILE A 183 3.97 8.33 29.72
N ASP A 184 4.54 9.45 30.12
CA ASP A 184 4.58 9.89 31.53
C ASP A 184 3.16 10.12 32.10
N LEU A 185 2.21 10.50 31.25
CA LEU A 185 0.80 10.67 31.60
C LEU A 185 -0.02 9.36 31.50
N GLY A 186 0.62 8.23 31.21
CA GLY A 186 -0.02 6.92 31.18
C GLY A 186 -0.78 6.61 29.89
N ALA A 187 -0.31 7.13 28.74
CA ALA A 187 -0.86 6.73 27.44
C ALA A 187 -0.72 5.21 27.22
N ASP A 188 -1.81 4.58 26.80
CA ASP A 188 -1.85 3.15 26.53
C ASP A 188 -1.19 2.82 25.19
N MET A 189 0.00 2.26 25.24
CA MET A 189 0.79 1.86 24.07
C MET A 189 0.24 0.61 23.35
N SER A 190 -0.68 -0.13 23.98
CA SER A 190 -1.26 -1.35 23.42
C SER A 190 -2.44 -1.08 22.47
N ILE A 191 -2.99 0.13 22.51
CA ILE A 191 -4.08 0.52 21.61
C ILE A 191 -3.60 0.42 20.17
N ALA A 192 -4.46 -0.17 19.32
CA ALA A 192 -4.21 -0.35 17.91
C ALA A 192 -5.25 0.43 17.08
N ASN A 193 -4.83 0.94 15.94
CA ASN A 193 -5.73 1.61 15.02
C ASN A 193 -6.68 0.63 14.30
N ASN A 194 -7.66 1.16 13.56
CA ASN A 194 -8.63 0.36 12.81
C ASN A 194 -7.99 -0.61 11.84
N VAL A 195 -8.59 -1.79 11.71
CA VAL A 195 -8.30 -2.77 10.67
C VAL A 195 -9.29 -2.58 9.51
N LYS A 196 -8.78 -2.60 8.28
CA LYS A 196 -9.59 -2.61 7.05
C LYS A 196 -9.55 -4.01 6.46
N ASP A 197 -10.72 -4.65 6.38
CA ASP A 197 -10.90 -5.92 5.70
C ASP A 197 -11.24 -5.66 4.22
N TYR A 198 -10.28 -5.90 3.33
CA TYR A 198 -10.44 -5.62 1.91
C TYR A 198 -11.38 -6.62 1.20
N GLU A 199 -11.53 -7.85 1.73
CA GLU A 199 -12.53 -8.77 1.23
C GLU A 199 -13.95 -8.26 1.49
N GLU A 200 -14.23 -7.83 2.73
CA GLU A 200 -15.51 -7.28 3.10
C GLU A 200 -15.83 -6.01 2.30
N ILE A 201 -14.87 -5.11 2.19
CA ILE A 201 -14.99 -3.87 1.39
C ILE A 201 -15.32 -4.20 -0.07
N SER A 202 -14.66 -5.21 -0.65
CA SER A 202 -14.88 -5.63 -2.04
C SER A 202 -16.26 -6.27 -2.24
N LYS A 203 -16.70 -7.11 -1.29
CA LYS A 203 -18.05 -7.70 -1.28
C LYS A 203 -19.11 -6.61 -1.25
N ASN A 204 -19.01 -5.68 -0.29
CA ASN A 204 -19.94 -4.57 -0.15
C ASN A 204 -19.98 -3.68 -1.41
N ALA A 205 -18.82 -3.37 -2.00
CA ALA A 205 -18.75 -2.61 -3.26
C ALA A 205 -19.43 -3.34 -4.43
N THR A 206 -19.30 -4.65 -4.48
CA THR A 206 -19.91 -5.50 -5.51
C THR A 206 -21.43 -5.55 -5.35
N GLU A 207 -21.92 -5.71 -4.12
CA GLU A 207 -23.37 -5.67 -3.82
C GLU A 207 -23.99 -4.33 -4.21
N ILE A 208 -23.35 -3.21 -3.83
CA ILE A 208 -23.79 -1.86 -4.22
C ILE A 208 -23.85 -1.71 -5.74
N ARG A 209 -22.84 -2.21 -6.45
CA ARG A 209 -22.77 -2.18 -7.92
C ARG A 209 -23.91 -3.01 -8.53
N ASN A 210 -24.13 -4.21 -8.05
CA ASN A 210 -25.19 -5.09 -8.51
C ASN A 210 -26.59 -4.49 -8.24
N ARG A 211 -26.77 -3.89 -7.07
CA ARG A 211 -28.00 -3.17 -6.74
C ARG A 211 -28.26 -1.99 -7.68
N ARG A 212 -27.23 -1.17 -7.93
CA ARG A 212 -27.31 -0.04 -8.89
C ARG A 212 -27.63 -0.53 -10.32
N ARG A 213 -27.03 -1.65 -10.73
CA ARG A 213 -27.31 -2.27 -12.04
C ARG A 213 -28.77 -2.71 -12.14
N ARG A 214 -29.27 -3.46 -11.15
CA ARG A 214 -30.69 -3.89 -11.11
C ARG A 214 -31.66 -2.70 -11.14
N ILE A 215 -31.37 -1.62 -10.41
CA ILE A 215 -32.21 -0.40 -10.43
C ILE A 215 -32.20 0.24 -11.82
N ARG A 216 -31.05 0.29 -12.48
CA ARG A 216 -30.95 0.83 -13.84
C ARG A 216 -31.69 -0.04 -14.84
N GLU A 217 -31.47 -1.36 -14.84
CA GLU A 217 -32.16 -2.32 -15.69
C GLU A 217 -33.69 -2.24 -15.50
N ALA A 218 -34.18 -2.16 -14.27
CA ALA A 218 -35.58 -1.97 -13.98
C ALA A 218 -36.16 -0.60 -14.41
N ALA A 219 -35.31 0.43 -14.55
CA ALA A 219 -35.71 1.75 -15.03
C ALA A 219 -35.69 1.86 -16.57
N GLU A 220 -34.84 1.06 -17.23
CA GLU A 220 -34.68 1.06 -18.70
C GLU A 220 -35.68 0.12 -19.41
N ASP A 221 -36.26 -0.86 -18.73
CA ASP A 221 -37.24 -1.81 -19.30
C ASP A 221 -38.50 -1.95 -18.42
N PRO A 222 -39.48 -1.06 -18.51
CA PRO A 222 -40.81 -1.27 -17.96
C PRO A 222 -41.60 -2.15 -18.94
N GLN A 223 -41.27 -3.45 -19.05
CA GLN A 223 -42.14 -4.38 -19.81
C GLN A 223 -43.37 -4.71 -18.95
N PRO A 224 -44.59 -4.62 -19.47
CA PRO A 224 -45.74 -5.25 -18.89
C PRO A 224 -45.60 -6.77 -19.02
N GLU A 225 -45.92 -7.48 -17.96
CA GLU A 225 -46.10 -8.93 -17.98
C GLU A 225 -47.15 -9.29 -19.05
N ASP A 226 -46.69 -9.84 -20.16
CA ASP A 226 -47.54 -10.54 -21.12
C ASP A 226 -46.97 -11.94 -21.35
N ASP A 227 -47.69 -12.91 -20.84
CA ASP A 227 -47.55 -14.33 -21.13
C ASP A 227 -47.62 -14.57 -22.65
N GLN A 228 -46.47 -14.89 -23.29
CA GLN A 228 -46.51 -15.74 -24.50
C GLN A 228 -45.16 -16.42 -24.73
N GLU A 229 -45.16 -17.73 -24.57
CA GLU A 229 -44.20 -18.63 -25.22
C GLU A 229 -44.13 -18.36 -26.69
N ASP A 230 -42.97 -18.04 -27.24
CA ASP A 230 -42.63 -18.50 -28.59
C ASP A 230 -41.12 -18.66 -28.82
N SER A 231 -40.79 -19.83 -29.26
CA SER A 231 -39.49 -20.33 -29.66
C SER A 231 -39.07 -19.73 -30.99
N ARG A 232 -37.97 -18.96 -31.06
CA ARG A 232 -37.15 -18.83 -32.28
C ARG A 232 -35.71 -18.53 -31.97
N GLY A 233 -34.83 -19.47 -32.34
CA GLY A 233 -33.38 -19.29 -32.33
C GLY A 233 -32.92 -18.21 -33.34
N GLY A 234 -32.10 -17.33 -32.85
CA GLY A 234 -31.33 -16.37 -33.66
C GLY A 234 -29.83 -16.58 -33.42
N PRO A 235 -28.96 -16.28 -34.40
CA PRO A 235 -27.56 -16.64 -34.38
C PRO A 235 -26.75 -15.76 -33.40
N PRO A 236 -25.60 -16.25 -32.86
CA PRO A 236 -24.80 -15.49 -31.90
C PRO A 236 -24.07 -14.34 -32.61
N GLY A 237 -24.47 -13.12 -32.33
CA GLY A 237 -23.89 -11.89 -32.86
C GLY A 237 -23.24 -11.06 -31.75
N SER A 238 -21.97 -10.82 -31.92
CA SER A 238 -21.11 -9.74 -31.38
C SER A 238 -21.38 -9.28 -29.94
N GLY A 239 -20.82 -10.02 -28.98
CA GLY A 239 -20.70 -9.56 -27.60
C GLY A 239 -19.81 -8.33 -27.50
N ASN A 240 -20.41 -7.25 -27.05
CA ASN A 240 -19.76 -6.02 -26.68
C ASN A 240 -18.68 -6.33 -25.61
N ARG A 241 -17.41 -6.24 -25.98
CA ARG A 241 -16.29 -6.34 -25.03
C ARG A 241 -16.30 -5.11 -24.13
N SER A 242 -17.10 -5.15 -23.09
CA SER A 242 -16.93 -4.27 -21.95
C SER A 242 -15.57 -4.57 -21.33
N SER A 243 -14.59 -3.71 -21.58
CA SER A 243 -13.33 -3.68 -20.87
C SER A 243 -13.60 -3.33 -19.41
N ASN A 244 -13.84 -4.33 -18.59
CA ASN A 244 -14.07 -4.17 -17.17
C ASN A 244 -12.73 -4.36 -16.43
N PRO A 245 -12.04 -3.28 -16.00
CA PRO A 245 -10.80 -3.41 -15.21
C PRO A 245 -11.03 -4.07 -13.85
N ALA A 246 -12.30 -4.25 -13.45
CA ALA A 246 -12.67 -4.88 -12.17
C ALA A 246 -12.77 -6.42 -12.22
N GLY A 247 -12.48 -7.04 -13.35
CA GLY A 247 -12.48 -8.52 -13.48
C GLY A 247 -11.35 -9.24 -12.74
N TYR A 248 -10.42 -8.50 -12.12
CA TYR A 248 -9.30 -9.08 -11.36
C TYR A 248 -9.60 -9.29 -9.87
N LEU A 249 -10.76 -8.90 -9.38
CA LEU A 249 -11.10 -8.96 -7.96
C LEU A 249 -12.15 -10.05 -7.71
N SER A 250 -11.80 -11.32 -7.97
CA SER A 250 -12.58 -12.44 -7.47
C SER A 250 -12.37 -12.56 -5.97
N THR A 251 -13.44 -12.68 -5.21
CA THR A 251 -13.42 -12.93 -3.76
C THR A 251 -13.55 -14.43 -3.44
N GLU A 252 -13.63 -15.27 -4.46
CA GLU A 252 -13.76 -16.71 -4.24
C GLU A 252 -12.42 -17.34 -3.91
N LYS A 253 -12.35 -18.06 -2.81
CA LYS A 253 -11.28 -18.98 -2.49
C LYS A 253 -11.44 -20.24 -3.32
N VAL A 254 -10.35 -20.74 -3.84
CA VAL A 254 -10.30 -22.03 -4.52
C VAL A 254 -9.66 -23.00 -3.54
N GLU A 255 -10.48 -23.86 -2.94
CA GLU A 255 -9.97 -24.94 -2.09
C GLU A 255 -9.25 -25.97 -2.97
N THR A 256 -8.03 -26.27 -2.60
CA THR A 256 -7.21 -27.29 -3.25
C THR A 256 -6.88 -28.39 -2.25
N PRO A 257 -6.90 -29.68 -2.65
CA PRO A 257 -6.74 -30.80 -1.73
C PRO A 257 -5.37 -30.91 -1.05
N LYS A 258 -4.33 -30.29 -1.61
CA LYS A 258 -2.94 -30.28 -1.12
C LYS A 258 -2.26 -28.96 -1.41
N GLY A 259 -1.32 -28.55 -0.53
CA GLY A 259 -0.47 -27.39 -0.74
C GLY A 259 -1.11 -26.07 -0.28
N PRO A 260 -0.44 -24.93 -0.56
CA PRO A 260 -0.92 -23.61 -0.15
C PRO A 260 -2.22 -23.23 -0.83
N GLU A 261 -3.05 -22.49 -0.10
CA GLU A 261 -4.34 -21.99 -0.62
C GLU A 261 -4.15 -21.05 -1.81
N VAL A 262 -5.00 -21.18 -2.85
CA VAL A 262 -4.97 -20.28 -4.01
C VAL A 262 -5.81 -19.05 -3.71
N LEU A 263 -5.14 -17.96 -3.34
CA LEU A 263 -5.78 -16.70 -3.00
C LEU A 263 -6.06 -15.82 -4.23
N SER A 264 -7.18 -15.11 -4.23
CA SER A 264 -7.43 -14.00 -5.14
C SER A 264 -6.56 -12.78 -4.76
N SER A 265 -6.38 -11.82 -5.67
CA SER A 265 -5.61 -10.60 -5.37
C SER A 265 -6.16 -9.81 -4.18
N ILE A 266 -7.47 -9.83 -3.94
CA ILE A 266 -8.09 -9.21 -2.77
C ILE A 266 -7.75 -9.98 -1.49
N GLN A 267 -7.77 -11.30 -1.55
CA GLN A 267 -7.41 -12.15 -0.42
C GLN A 267 -5.92 -12.05 -0.07
N GLN A 268 -5.06 -11.88 -1.07
CA GLN A 268 -3.64 -11.60 -0.85
C GLN A 268 -3.41 -10.25 -0.15
N ILE A 269 -4.21 -9.21 -0.44
CA ILE A 269 -4.18 -7.96 0.31
C ILE A 269 -4.70 -8.18 1.74
N GLY A 270 -5.73 -9.00 1.88
CA GLY A 270 -6.30 -9.43 3.16
C GLY A 270 -6.77 -8.27 4.04
N LYS A 271 -6.32 -8.28 5.27
CA LYS A 271 -6.59 -7.24 6.27
C LYS A 271 -5.37 -6.35 6.45
N GLN A 272 -5.61 -5.04 6.61
CA GLN A 272 -4.56 -4.05 6.80
C GLN A 272 -4.89 -3.13 7.97
N GLY A 273 -3.88 -2.77 8.77
CA GLY A 273 -4.03 -1.92 9.94
C GLY A 273 -3.87 -2.70 11.25
N GLY A 274 -4.42 -2.15 12.34
CA GLY A 274 -4.14 -2.69 13.68
C GLY A 274 -2.74 -2.30 14.18
N PHE A 275 -2.23 -1.16 13.73
CA PHE A 275 -0.92 -0.62 14.13
C PHE A 275 -1.00 0.05 15.50
N THR A 276 -0.05 -0.25 16.37
CA THR A 276 0.22 0.50 17.60
C THR A 276 1.12 1.71 17.32
N ALA A 277 1.35 2.55 18.32
CA ALA A 277 2.30 3.66 18.22
C ALA A 277 3.71 3.21 17.78
N LEU A 278 4.17 2.05 18.25
CA LEU A 278 5.48 1.49 17.88
C LEU A 278 5.53 1.10 16.40
N HIS A 279 4.45 0.53 15.84
CA HIS A 279 4.39 0.23 14.42
C HIS A 279 4.43 1.48 13.54
N PHE A 280 3.74 2.56 13.97
CA PHE A 280 3.79 3.84 13.25
C PHE A 280 5.21 4.42 13.27
N ALA A 281 5.88 4.42 14.43
CA ALA A 281 7.26 4.88 14.52
C ALA A 281 8.21 4.02 13.67
N ALA A 282 8.03 2.69 13.68
CA ALA A 282 8.84 1.75 12.90
C ALA A 282 8.65 1.93 11.38
N ARG A 283 7.40 2.14 10.94
CA ARG A 283 7.08 2.40 9.53
C ARG A 283 7.77 3.65 9.01
N ASP A 284 7.77 4.72 9.81
CA ASP A 284 8.25 6.03 9.39
C ASP A 284 9.74 6.26 9.71
N GLY A 285 10.43 5.28 10.32
CA GLY A 285 11.86 5.33 10.62
C GLY A 285 12.21 6.24 11.79
N ASN A 286 11.31 6.46 12.72
CA ASN A 286 11.42 7.42 13.82
C ASN A 286 12.15 6.82 15.03
N ILE A 287 13.47 6.69 14.96
CA ILE A 287 14.33 6.00 15.93
C ILE A 287 14.13 6.51 17.35
N GLU A 288 14.13 7.84 17.56
CA GLU A 288 13.99 8.40 18.92
C GLU A 288 12.63 8.05 19.54
N SER A 289 11.56 8.12 18.74
CA SER A 289 10.23 7.70 19.21
C SER A 289 10.19 6.20 19.55
N VAL A 290 10.85 5.34 18.75
CA VAL A 290 10.95 3.90 19.01
C VAL A 290 11.66 3.64 20.33
N ARG A 291 12.81 4.27 20.58
CA ARG A 291 13.57 4.13 21.83
C ARG A 291 12.72 4.52 23.05
N LEU A 292 11.99 5.61 22.96
CA LEU A 292 11.11 6.09 24.04
C LEU A 292 9.95 5.13 24.29
N LEU A 293 9.32 4.62 23.24
CA LEU A 293 8.21 3.66 23.34
C LEU A 293 8.68 2.35 23.99
N ILE A 294 9.82 1.80 23.55
CA ILE A 294 10.38 0.58 24.14
C ILE A 294 10.76 0.80 25.59
N LYS A 295 11.44 1.91 25.91
CA LYS A 295 11.77 2.29 27.29
C LYS A 295 10.53 2.45 28.16
N GLY A 296 9.43 2.94 27.59
CA GLY A 296 8.12 3.08 28.24
C GLY A 296 7.38 1.75 28.43
N GLY A 297 7.89 0.64 27.88
CA GLY A 297 7.33 -0.70 28.02
C GLY A 297 6.44 -1.14 26.85
N ALA A 298 6.55 -0.51 25.68
CA ALA A 298 5.90 -1.02 24.48
C ALA A 298 6.44 -2.41 24.12
N ASP A 299 5.54 -3.34 23.80
CA ASP A 299 5.91 -4.69 23.38
C ASP A 299 6.54 -4.63 21.97
N VAL A 300 7.85 -4.90 21.91
CA VAL A 300 8.66 -4.88 20.67
C VAL A 300 8.23 -5.98 19.69
N ASN A 301 7.58 -7.04 20.20
CA ASN A 301 7.13 -8.19 19.43
C ASN A 301 5.61 -8.18 19.17
N LYS A 302 4.92 -7.11 19.56
CA LYS A 302 3.49 -6.97 19.29
C LYS A 302 3.23 -6.98 17.78
N THR A 303 2.37 -7.91 17.32
CA THR A 303 1.99 -7.95 15.92
C THR A 303 0.79 -7.06 15.62
N THR A 304 0.68 -6.59 14.38
CA THR A 304 -0.52 -5.91 13.88
C THR A 304 -1.73 -6.86 13.90
N ILE A 305 -2.92 -6.32 14.09
CA ILE A 305 -4.17 -7.11 14.02
C ILE A 305 -4.52 -7.47 12.56
N GLY A 306 -4.02 -6.68 11.60
CA GLY A 306 -4.30 -6.85 10.18
C GLY A 306 -3.59 -8.05 9.58
N ASP A 307 -2.31 -7.93 9.38
CA ASP A 307 -1.47 -8.87 8.64
C ASP A 307 -0.39 -9.57 9.50
N GLN A 308 -0.49 -9.49 10.83
CA GLN A 308 0.44 -10.06 11.82
C GLN A 308 1.90 -9.54 11.71
N SER A 309 2.13 -8.43 11.02
CA SER A 309 3.47 -7.86 10.92
C SER A 309 3.98 -7.36 12.28
N SER A 310 5.23 -7.71 12.65
CA SER A 310 5.91 -7.15 13.81
C SER A 310 6.49 -5.76 13.52
N PRO A 311 6.82 -4.94 14.54
CA PRO A 311 7.53 -3.66 14.33
C PRO A 311 8.83 -3.83 13.54
N LEU A 312 9.58 -4.92 13.76
CA LEU A 312 10.79 -5.26 13.01
C LEU A 312 10.50 -5.49 11.54
N LEU A 313 9.49 -6.32 11.23
CA LEU A 313 9.09 -6.56 9.84
C LEU A 313 8.59 -5.28 9.16
N VAL A 314 7.81 -4.46 9.87
CA VAL A 314 7.33 -3.16 9.37
C VAL A 314 8.50 -2.23 9.06
N ALA A 315 9.53 -2.15 9.92
CA ALA A 315 10.73 -1.35 9.67
C ALA A 315 11.46 -1.82 8.41
N VAL A 316 11.68 -3.12 8.27
CA VAL A 316 12.37 -3.73 7.11
C VAL A 316 11.61 -3.49 5.81
N ILE A 317 10.29 -3.74 5.76
CA ILE A 317 9.47 -3.53 4.55
C ILE A 317 9.52 -2.06 4.08
N ASN A 318 9.68 -1.12 5.01
CA ASN A 318 9.80 0.30 4.68
C ASN A 318 11.25 0.75 4.43
N GLY A 319 12.23 -0.15 4.54
CA GLY A 319 13.64 0.11 4.26
C GLY A 319 14.36 0.86 5.37
N ASN A 320 13.86 0.84 6.60
CA ASN A 320 14.43 1.50 7.78
C ASN A 320 15.43 0.55 8.47
N TYR A 321 16.54 0.25 7.81
CA TYR A 321 17.51 -0.77 8.25
C TYR A 321 18.24 -0.39 9.53
N ASP A 322 18.63 0.88 9.70
CA ASP A 322 19.23 1.36 10.95
C ASP A 322 18.27 1.15 12.14
N LEU A 323 16.97 1.40 11.93
CA LEU A 323 15.95 1.16 12.93
C LEU A 323 15.72 -0.34 13.19
N ALA A 324 15.80 -1.18 12.17
CA ALA A 324 15.69 -2.62 12.32
C ALA A 324 16.77 -3.19 13.26
N LYS A 325 18.01 -2.68 13.17
CA LYS A 325 19.09 -3.02 14.13
C LYS A 325 18.74 -2.60 15.56
N GLU A 326 18.23 -1.40 15.77
CA GLU A 326 17.81 -0.92 17.10
C GLU A 326 16.71 -1.83 17.68
N LEU A 327 15.79 -2.31 16.84
CA LEU A 327 14.76 -3.24 17.28
C LEU A 327 15.34 -4.61 17.65
N LEU A 328 16.31 -5.12 16.89
CA LEU A 328 17.04 -6.35 17.23
C LEU A 328 17.83 -6.22 18.54
N GLU A 329 18.49 -5.08 18.77
CA GLU A 329 19.17 -4.77 20.05
C GLU A 329 18.20 -4.69 21.24
N ALA A 330 16.90 -4.46 20.95
CA ALA A 330 15.82 -4.45 21.94
C ALA A 330 15.06 -5.79 22.01
N ASP A 331 15.67 -6.90 21.62
CA ASP A 331 15.13 -8.27 21.65
C ASP A 331 13.90 -8.47 20.75
N ALA A 332 13.82 -7.77 19.59
CA ALA A 332 12.83 -8.10 18.58
C ALA A 332 13.09 -9.49 17.98
N ASP A 333 12.06 -10.34 17.97
CA ASP A 333 12.13 -11.69 17.41
C ASP A 333 12.13 -11.64 15.86
N PRO A 334 13.22 -12.06 15.20
CA PRO A 334 13.33 -12.05 13.74
C PRO A 334 12.49 -13.14 13.05
N ASN A 335 11.85 -14.03 13.81
CA ASN A 335 11.04 -15.14 13.30
C ASN A 335 9.53 -14.87 13.33
N ILE A 336 9.11 -13.68 13.74
CA ILE A 336 7.70 -13.28 13.64
C ILE A 336 7.37 -12.99 12.16
N LEU A 337 6.39 -13.71 11.65
CA LEU A 337 5.98 -13.69 10.25
C LEU A 337 4.67 -12.93 10.05
N SER A 338 4.51 -12.34 8.88
CA SER A 338 3.20 -11.87 8.41
C SER A 338 2.28 -13.05 8.03
N ASP A 339 1.01 -12.75 7.79
CA ASP A 339 0.02 -13.75 7.30
C ASP A 339 0.46 -14.42 5.99
N ASP A 340 1.24 -13.72 5.14
CA ASP A 340 1.83 -14.29 3.90
C ASP A 340 3.04 -15.21 4.20
N GLY A 341 3.45 -15.36 5.46
CA GLY A 341 4.66 -16.10 5.84
C GLY A 341 5.96 -15.33 5.58
N ALA A 342 5.90 -14.03 5.30
CA ALA A 342 7.10 -13.24 5.10
C ALA A 342 7.72 -12.83 6.45
N GLY A 343 8.99 -13.17 6.65
CA GLY A 343 9.79 -12.71 7.78
C GLY A 343 10.76 -11.57 7.40
N PRO A 344 11.40 -10.94 8.40
CA PRO A 344 12.35 -9.86 8.16
C PRO A 344 13.50 -10.22 7.22
N LEU A 345 14.05 -11.43 7.32
CA LEU A 345 15.16 -11.88 6.48
C LEU A 345 14.77 -11.97 5.00
N PHE A 346 13.60 -12.55 4.68
CA PHE A 346 13.07 -12.58 3.32
C PHE A 346 12.74 -11.17 2.82
N ALA A 347 12.13 -10.35 3.68
CA ALA A 347 11.73 -8.99 3.35
C ALA A 347 12.93 -8.09 2.99
N THR A 348 14.08 -8.24 3.67
CA THR A 348 15.32 -7.50 3.37
C THR A 348 15.74 -7.70 1.91
N LEU A 349 15.85 -8.94 1.46
CA LEU A 349 16.15 -9.26 0.06
C LEU A 349 15.09 -8.76 -0.91
N ASN A 350 13.82 -8.86 -0.50
CA ASN A 350 12.72 -8.45 -1.36
C ASN A 350 12.61 -6.94 -1.54
N ILE A 351 13.06 -6.14 -0.58
CA ILE A 351 13.12 -4.68 -0.66
C ILE A 351 14.34 -4.24 -1.48
N GLU A 352 15.53 -4.79 -1.23
CA GLU A 352 16.73 -4.45 -1.99
C GLU A 352 16.54 -4.72 -3.49
N TRP A 353 16.07 -5.90 -3.81
CA TRP A 353 15.82 -6.35 -5.18
C TRP A 353 14.36 -6.23 -5.61
N SER A 354 13.64 -5.24 -5.03
CA SER A 354 12.24 -5.01 -5.38
C SER A 354 12.07 -4.78 -6.88
N LEU A 355 11.04 -5.39 -7.44
CA LEU A 355 10.73 -5.26 -8.86
C LEU A 355 10.56 -3.81 -9.27
N ARG A 356 10.88 -3.49 -10.52
CA ARG A 356 10.55 -2.19 -11.11
C ARG A 356 9.03 -2.08 -11.21
N THR A 357 8.46 -1.18 -10.44
CA THR A 357 7.01 -0.90 -10.45
C THR A 357 6.72 0.43 -11.14
N TRP A 358 5.46 0.61 -11.52
CA TRP A 358 4.97 1.89 -12.07
C TRP A 358 4.75 2.94 -10.96
N TYR A 359 4.83 2.52 -9.70
CA TYR A 359 4.62 3.36 -8.53
C TYR A 359 5.92 3.48 -7.74
N PRO A 360 6.16 4.64 -7.10
CA PRO A 360 7.32 4.81 -6.24
C PRO A 360 7.34 3.73 -5.15
N GLN A 361 8.47 3.08 -4.98
CA GLN A 361 8.72 2.17 -3.87
C GLN A 361 9.49 2.91 -2.78
N PRO A 362 9.38 2.47 -1.51
CA PRO A 362 10.22 3.00 -0.44
C PRO A 362 11.71 2.97 -0.85
N GLN A 363 12.40 4.09 -0.68
CA GLN A 363 13.82 4.21 -1.01
C GLN A 363 14.65 4.52 0.26
N ALA A 364 14.03 4.40 1.44
CA ALA A 364 14.68 4.73 2.71
C ALA A 364 15.98 3.93 2.91
N PHE A 365 16.01 2.66 2.50
CA PHE A 365 17.19 1.79 2.59
C PHE A 365 18.44 2.39 1.93
N ARG A 366 18.30 3.21 0.89
CA ARG A 366 19.43 3.87 0.22
C ARG A 366 20.06 5.01 1.02
N GLN A 367 19.40 5.44 2.08
CA GLN A 367 19.83 6.53 2.96
C GLN A 367 20.28 6.01 4.33
N GLN A 368 20.18 4.69 4.56
CA GLN A 368 20.61 4.04 5.80
C GLN A 368 22.13 3.90 5.82
N LYS A 369 22.69 3.79 7.03
CA LYS A 369 24.10 3.45 7.24
C LYS A 369 24.31 1.95 7.10
N THR A 370 23.37 1.18 7.61
CA THR A 370 23.31 -0.28 7.52
C THR A 370 22.91 -0.68 6.10
N ASP A 371 23.73 -1.47 5.43
CA ASP A 371 23.36 -2.06 4.15
C ASP A 371 22.54 -3.37 4.37
N TYR A 372 21.99 -3.90 3.28
CA TYR A 372 21.11 -5.07 3.35
C TYR A 372 21.86 -6.35 3.77
N LEU A 373 23.14 -6.54 3.39
CA LEU A 373 23.92 -7.71 3.79
C LEU A 373 24.27 -7.65 5.28
N GLU A 374 24.64 -6.47 5.78
CA GLU A 374 24.86 -6.25 7.21
C GLU A 374 23.58 -6.55 8.02
N LEU A 375 22.42 -6.03 7.58
CA LEU A 375 21.16 -6.35 8.24
C LEU A 375 20.81 -7.83 8.18
N MET A 376 21.05 -8.50 7.05
CA MET A 376 20.85 -9.95 6.93
C MET A 376 21.73 -10.73 7.90
N GLU A 377 23.01 -10.34 8.06
CA GLU A 377 23.91 -10.98 9.02
C GLU A 377 23.43 -10.75 10.46
N ASP A 378 23.01 -9.53 10.81
CA ASP A 378 22.45 -9.23 12.13
C ASP A 378 21.18 -10.04 12.43
N LEU A 379 20.27 -10.18 11.47
CA LEU A 379 19.07 -11.02 11.59
C LEU A 379 19.41 -12.48 11.82
N LEU A 380 20.37 -13.03 11.05
CA LEU A 380 20.82 -14.41 11.18
C LEU A 380 21.55 -14.66 12.51
N LEU A 381 22.35 -13.72 12.98
CA LEU A 381 22.99 -13.77 14.30
C LEU A 381 21.97 -13.68 15.45
N ALA A 382 20.87 -12.95 15.25
CA ALA A 382 19.73 -12.90 16.18
C ALA A 382 18.86 -14.17 16.13
N GLY A 383 19.16 -15.14 15.26
CA GLY A 383 18.47 -16.43 15.17
C GLY A 383 17.34 -16.49 14.16
N ALA A 384 17.34 -15.63 13.14
CA ALA A 384 16.40 -15.75 12.02
C ALA A 384 16.58 -17.10 11.33
N ASP A 385 15.47 -17.80 11.06
CA ASP A 385 15.46 -19.05 10.30
C ASP A 385 15.79 -18.79 8.82
N PRO A 386 16.97 -19.25 8.32
CA PRO A 386 17.37 -19.02 6.94
C PRO A 386 16.51 -19.76 5.91
N ASP A 387 15.75 -20.79 6.34
CA ASP A 387 14.90 -21.62 5.50
C ASP A 387 13.41 -21.28 5.63
N GLN A 388 13.09 -20.19 6.34
CA GLN A 388 11.72 -19.72 6.46
C GLN A 388 11.08 -19.51 5.09
N ARG A 389 9.91 -20.15 4.87
CA ARG A 389 9.20 -20.11 3.58
C ARG A 389 8.04 -19.15 3.62
N VAL A 390 7.88 -18.33 2.60
CA VAL A 390 6.64 -17.58 2.41
C VAL A 390 5.50 -18.53 2.07
N SER A 391 4.32 -18.29 2.64
CA SER A 391 3.16 -19.19 2.47
C SER A 391 2.40 -18.95 1.18
N THR A 392 2.46 -17.73 0.65
CA THR A 392 1.76 -17.32 -0.57
C THR A 392 2.60 -16.29 -1.35
N HIS A 393 2.13 -15.93 -2.53
CA HIS A 393 2.74 -14.83 -3.28
C HIS A 393 2.46 -13.51 -2.56
N ILE A 394 3.49 -12.92 -1.95
CA ILE A 394 3.36 -11.75 -1.08
C ILE A 394 2.75 -10.56 -1.81
N TRP A 395 1.73 -9.94 -1.25
CA TRP A 395 0.90 -8.94 -1.91
C TRP A 395 1.67 -7.68 -2.33
N TYR A 396 2.62 -7.19 -1.53
CA TYR A 396 3.43 -6.02 -1.87
C TYR A 396 4.45 -6.29 -3.00
N ALA A 397 4.77 -7.56 -3.28
CA ALA A 397 5.44 -7.97 -4.51
C ALA A 397 4.41 -8.21 -5.63
N ALA A 398 3.17 -8.55 -5.27
CA ALA A 398 2.12 -8.98 -6.18
C ALA A 398 1.45 -7.84 -6.95
N TYR A 399 1.61 -6.58 -6.59
CA TYR A 399 1.02 -5.47 -7.35
C TYR A 399 1.35 -5.53 -8.86
N ASN A 400 2.39 -6.29 -9.21
CA ASN A 400 2.75 -6.65 -10.57
C ASN A 400 2.60 -8.16 -10.85
N ALA A 401 1.90 -8.92 -10.03
CA ALA A 401 1.84 -10.39 -10.04
C ALA A 401 1.56 -11.01 -11.40
N GLY A 402 0.65 -10.45 -12.17
CA GLY A 402 0.35 -10.93 -13.53
C GLY A 402 1.49 -10.78 -14.54
N ARG A 403 2.65 -10.28 -14.12
CA ARG A 403 3.77 -9.92 -15.00
C ARG A 403 5.08 -10.63 -14.66
N MET A 404 5.16 -11.28 -13.50
CA MET A 404 6.40 -11.90 -13.02
C MET A 404 6.67 -13.27 -13.61
N GLY A 405 5.65 -14.00 -14.04
CA GLY A 405 5.80 -15.35 -14.59
C GLY A 405 6.28 -16.40 -13.58
N VAL A 406 6.43 -16.04 -12.30
CA VAL A 406 6.81 -16.92 -11.20
C VAL A 406 6.01 -16.56 -9.95
N ASP A 407 5.60 -17.56 -9.20
CA ASP A 407 4.93 -17.44 -7.91
C ASP A 407 5.96 -17.65 -6.80
N PHE A 408 5.91 -16.83 -5.75
CA PHE A 408 6.86 -16.93 -4.63
C PHE A 408 6.39 -17.87 -3.52
N SER A 409 5.20 -18.47 -3.65
CA SER A 409 4.71 -19.41 -2.64
C SER A 409 5.71 -20.52 -2.37
N GLY A 410 6.16 -20.65 -1.13
CA GLY A 410 7.21 -21.55 -0.70
C GLY A 410 8.65 -21.11 -0.96
N ALA A 411 8.88 -19.89 -1.43
CA ALA A 411 10.23 -19.36 -1.59
C ALA A 411 10.88 -19.11 -0.22
N THR A 412 12.18 -19.43 -0.13
CA THR A 412 13.04 -19.10 1.02
C THR A 412 13.86 -17.85 0.75
N PRO A 413 14.53 -17.25 1.75
CA PRO A 413 15.53 -16.20 1.53
C PRO A 413 16.59 -16.62 0.51
N PHE A 414 17.08 -17.86 0.56
CA PHE A 414 18.05 -18.38 -0.41
C PHE A 414 17.49 -18.41 -1.84
N TRP A 415 16.25 -18.88 -2.01
CA TRP A 415 15.57 -18.83 -3.30
C TRP A 415 15.42 -17.40 -3.82
N ARG A 416 15.09 -16.46 -2.91
CA ARG A 416 14.93 -15.04 -3.27
C ARG A 416 16.25 -14.39 -3.67
N ALA A 417 17.36 -14.71 -2.98
CA ALA A 417 18.72 -14.29 -3.35
C ALA A 417 19.11 -14.86 -4.72
N SER A 418 18.81 -16.16 -4.97
CA SER A 418 19.03 -16.81 -6.25
C SER A 418 18.25 -16.13 -7.39
N TYR A 419 16.99 -15.74 -7.15
CA TYR A 419 16.18 -14.99 -8.12
C TYR A 419 16.74 -13.58 -8.41
N ALA A 420 17.46 -12.99 -7.46
CA ALA A 420 18.20 -11.74 -7.65
C ALA A 420 19.64 -11.97 -8.16
N HIS A 421 20.04 -13.23 -8.40
CA HIS A 421 21.41 -13.66 -8.71
C HIS A 421 22.46 -12.98 -7.81
N ASP A 422 22.13 -12.83 -6.52
CA ASP A 422 22.93 -12.21 -5.48
C ASP A 422 23.79 -13.26 -4.77
N VAL A 423 24.98 -13.52 -5.31
CA VAL A 423 25.90 -14.55 -4.81
C VAL A 423 26.38 -14.26 -3.38
N GLU A 424 26.56 -12.99 -3.03
CA GLU A 424 27.03 -12.63 -1.68
C GLU A 424 25.94 -12.94 -0.63
N ALA A 425 24.69 -12.61 -0.92
CA ALA A 425 23.56 -12.99 -0.08
C ALA A 425 23.38 -14.53 -0.02
N MET A 426 23.54 -15.24 -1.16
CA MET A 426 23.47 -16.70 -1.19
C MET A 426 24.54 -17.33 -0.30
N LYS A 427 25.79 -16.87 -0.36
CA LYS A 427 26.92 -17.32 0.48
C LYS A 427 26.68 -17.04 1.95
N LEU A 428 26.18 -15.86 2.27
CA LEU A 428 25.84 -15.48 3.64
C LEU A 428 24.80 -16.43 4.24
N LEU A 429 23.72 -16.73 3.49
CA LEU A 429 22.67 -17.62 3.93
C LEU A 429 23.19 -19.05 4.13
N VAL A 430 23.98 -19.61 3.20
CA VAL A 430 24.60 -20.93 3.35
C VAL A 430 25.55 -20.99 4.54
N LYS A 431 26.35 -19.94 4.78
CA LYS A 431 27.20 -19.82 5.97
C LYS A 431 26.41 -19.99 7.27
N HIS A 432 25.15 -19.55 7.29
CA HIS A 432 24.24 -19.66 8.42
C HIS A 432 23.26 -20.83 8.36
N GLY A 433 23.49 -21.80 7.45
CA GLY A 433 22.78 -23.07 7.44
C GLY A 433 21.59 -23.17 6.50
N ALA A 434 21.39 -22.22 5.59
CA ALA A 434 20.33 -22.31 4.57
C ALA A 434 20.49 -23.54 3.68
N ASP A 435 19.38 -24.26 3.44
CA ASP A 435 19.33 -25.36 2.46
C ASP A 435 19.12 -24.81 1.03
N PRO A 436 20.12 -24.91 0.14
CA PRO A 436 20.03 -24.42 -1.23
C PRO A 436 19.10 -25.22 -2.13
N ASN A 437 18.55 -26.34 -1.64
CA ASN A 437 17.72 -27.26 -2.42
C ASN A 437 16.23 -27.13 -2.14
N ILE A 438 15.80 -26.11 -1.42
CA ILE A 438 14.37 -25.88 -1.16
C ILE A 438 13.71 -25.27 -2.40
N TRP A 439 12.70 -25.96 -2.92
CA TRP A 439 11.89 -25.53 -4.06
C TRP A 439 10.70 -24.66 -3.62
N THR A 440 10.21 -23.78 -4.48
CA THR A 440 8.88 -23.19 -4.33
C THR A 440 7.79 -24.24 -4.50
N TYR A 441 6.55 -23.87 -4.23
CA TYR A 441 5.39 -24.72 -4.48
C TYR A 441 4.87 -24.56 -5.93
N ASN A 442 4.37 -25.62 -6.52
CA ASN A 442 3.57 -25.55 -7.73
C ASN A 442 2.15 -25.07 -7.39
N ILE A 443 1.83 -23.85 -7.75
CA ILE A 443 0.49 -23.28 -7.54
C ILE A 443 -0.33 -23.44 -8.81
N VAL A 444 -1.37 -24.29 -8.72
CA VAL A 444 -2.34 -24.49 -9.80
C VAL A 444 -3.57 -23.63 -9.53
N ASP A 445 -3.69 -22.49 -10.21
CA ASP A 445 -4.86 -21.61 -10.11
C ASP A 445 -5.84 -21.91 -11.28
N PRO A 446 -7.00 -22.54 -11.02
CA PRO A 446 -7.98 -22.83 -12.06
C PRO A 446 -8.50 -21.60 -12.81
N ARG A 447 -8.47 -20.42 -12.16
CA ARG A 447 -8.90 -19.14 -12.75
C ARG A 447 -7.91 -18.65 -13.79
N ARG A 448 -6.60 -18.92 -13.62
CA ARG A 448 -5.55 -18.53 -14.58
C ARG A 448 -5.62 -19.34 -15.89
N ARG A 449 -6.15 -20.56 -15.87
CA ARG A 449 -6.37 -21.36 -17.10
C ARG A 449 -7.21 -20.61 -18.14
N PHE A 450 -8.22 -19.87 -17.70
CA PHE A 450 -9.10 -19.09 -18.58
C PHE A 450 -8.41 -17.87 -19.22
N PHE A 451 -7.49 -17.21 -18.49
CA PHE A 451 -6.84 -15.98 -18.96
C PHE A 451 -5.57 -16.22 -19.79
N LEU A 452 -4.86 -17.32 -19.56
CA LEU A 452 -3.63 -17.66 -20.29
C LEU A 452 -3.89 -18.38 -21.61
N GLY A 453 -5.17 -18.60 -21.95
CA GLY A 453 -5.54 -19.28 -23.20
C GLY A 453 -4.95 -20.69 -23.29
N ASN A 454 -4.79 -21.36 -22.17
CA ASN A 454 -4.46 -22.80 -22.14
C ASN A 454 -5.69 -23.59 -22.58
N ASN A 455 -6.07 -23.42 -23.85
CA ASN A 455 -6.88 -24.38 -24.56
C ASN A 455 -5.99 -25.55 -25.02
N GLN A 456 -5.17 -26.13 -24.12
CA GLN A 456 -4.73 -27.48 -24.40
C GLN A 456 -5.92 -28.38 -24.08
N PRO A 457 -6.36 -29.22 -25.02
CA PRO A 457 -7.32 -30.26 -24.74
C PRO A 457 -6.79 -31.08 -23.53
N GLU A 458 -7.65 -31.44 -22.60
CA GLU A 458 -7.29 -32.27 -21.44
C GLU A 458 -6.70 -33.65 -21.85
N ASP A 459 -6.68 -33.97 -23.13
CA ASP A 459 -6.29 -35.25 -23.70
C ASP A 459 -4.94 -35.25 -24.46
N GLU A 460 -4.18 -34.11 -24.49
CA GLU A 460 -2.84 -34.14 -25.09
C GLU A 460 -1.82 -34.71 -24.11
N GLU A 461 -1.21 -35.84 -24.48
CA GLU A 461 -0.10 -36.46 -23.72
C GLU A 461 1.06 -35.47 -23.55
N ASP A 462 1.59 -35.36 -22.33
CA ASP A 462 2.80 -34.58 -22.01
C ASP A 462 4.00 -35.18 -22.79
N PRO A 463 4.52 -34.43 -23.81
CA PRO A 463 5.60 -34.98 -24.65
C PRO A 463 6.95 -35.08 -23.91
N SER A 464 7.08 -34.46 -22.73
CA SER A 464 8.33 -34.48 -21.96
C SER A 464 8.63 -35.82 -21.30
N GLY A 465 7.61 -36.70 -21.13
CA GLY A 465 7.72 -37.95 -20.40
C GLY A 465 7.96 -37.80 -18.89
N LEU A 466 7.83 -36.58 -18.37
CA LEU A 466 7.96 -36.30 -16.93
C LEU A 466 6.69 -36.71 -16.18
N PRO A 467 6.80 -37.14 -14.90
CA PRO A 467 5.63 -37.42 -14.08
C PRO A 467 4.79 -36.13 -13.88
N PRO A 468 3.46 -36.23 -13.74
CA PRO A 468 2.61 -35.08 -13.43
C PRO A 468 3.07 -34.38 -12.17
N VAL A 469 2.89 -33.06 -12.13
CA VAL A 469 3.17 -32.23 -10.94
C VAL A 469 1.84 -31.67 -10.41
N GLU A 470 1.46 -32.12 -9.23
CA GLU A 470 0.22 -31.70 -8.59
C GLU A 470 0.36 -30.34 -7.93
N HIS A 471 -0.78 -29.75 -7.54
CA HIS A 471 -0.78 -28.56 -6.73
C HIS A 471 -0.09 -28.81 -5.37
N GLY A 472 0.80 -27.91 -4.97
CA GLY A 472 1.58 -28.02 -3.74
C GLY A 472 2.86 -28.86 -3.84
N ASP A 473 3.08 -29.54 -4.97
CA ASP A 473 4.35 -30.22 -5.24
C ASP A 473 5.49 -29.24 -5.55
N LEU A 474 6.66 -29.75 -5.92
CA LEU A 474 7.84 -28.95 -6.25
C LEU A 474 7.57 -28.04 -7.46
N GLY A 475 7.80 -26.73 -7.27
CA GLY A 475 7.59 -25.71 -8.29
C GLY A 475 8.86 -25.34 -9.04
N VAL A 476 9.66 -24.47 -8.45
CA VAL A 476 10.87 -23.87 -9.05
C VAL A 476 12.04 -23.99 -8.10
N HIS A 477 13.15 -24.61 -8.55
CA HIS A 477 14.40 -24.68 -7.81
C HIS A 477 15.19 -23.37 -7.87
N PRO A 478 16.05 -23.03 -6.87
CA PRO A 478 16.96 -21.87 -6.93
C PRO A 478 17.79 -21.77 -8.22
N LEU A 479 18.22 -22.87 -8.82
CA LEU A 479 18.94 -22.86 -10.10
C LEU A 479 18.09 -22.27 -11.25
N HIS A 480 16.79 -22.63 -11.32
CA HIS A 480 15.90 -22.03 -12.33
C HIS A 480 15.67 -20.54 -12.06
N ALA A 481 15.57 -20.17 -10.78
CA ALA A 481 15.47 -18.78 -10.36
C ALA A 481 16.72 -17.97 -10.79
N ALA A 482 17.92 -18.50 -10.51
CA ALA A 482 19.21 -17.91 -10.88
C ALA A 482 19.46 -17.85 -12.40
N THR A 483 18.78 -18.64 -13.21
CA THR A 483 18.93 -18.68 -14.66
C THR A 483 17.81 -17.98 -15.44
N GLY A 484 16.83 -17.39 -14.75
CA GLY A 484 15.84 -16.50 -15.36
C GLY A 484 14.46 -17.09 -15.58
N VAL A 485 13.94 -17.81 -14.58
CA VAL A 485 12.56 -18.28 -14.60
C VAL A 485 11.58 -17.12 -14.88
N GLY A 486 10.59 -17.37 -15.72
CA GLY A 486 9.57 -16.40 -16.10
C GLY A 486 9.93 -15.52 -17.31
N PHE A 487 11.19 -15.46 -17.73
CA PHE A 487 11.59 -14.64 -18.90
C PHE A 487 10.96 -15.12 -20.21
N GLY A 488 10.77 -16.42 -20.38
CA GLY A 488 10.14 -17.00 -21.56
C GLY A 488 8.61 -16.94 -21.57
N SER A 489 7.97 -16.64 -20.44
CA SER A 489 6.51 -16.74 -20.26
C SER A 489 5.81 -15.41 -19.93
N SER A 490 6.54 -14.35 -19.63
CA SER A 490 5.94 -13.09 -19.17
C SER A 490 6.78 -11.84 -19.50
N ARG A 491 6.34 -10.68 -18.99
CA ARG A 491 7.06 -9.40 -19.12
C ARG A 491 8.15 -9.20 -18.06
N VAL A 492 8.66 -10.26 -17.46
CA VAL A 492 9.66 -10.22 -16.36
C VAL A 492 10.90 -9.43 -16.74
N ALA A 493 11.39 -9.57 -17.98
CA ALA A 493 12.59 -8.87 -18.46
C ALA A 493 12.56 -7.35 -18.22
N GLN A 494 11.39 -6.73 -18.17
CA GLN A 494 11.24 -5.29 -17.95
C GLN A 494 11.18 -4.90 -16.47
N GLN A 495 10.94 -5.84 -15.58
CA GLN A 495 10.64 -5.58 -14.17
C GLN A 495 11.63 -6.23 -13.20
N HIS A 496 12.30 -7.28 -13.63
CA HIS A 496 13.28 -8.00 -12.84
C HIS A 496 14.42 -7.06 -12.41
N ARG A 497 14.85 -7.21 -11.15
CA ARG A 497 16.01 -6.54 -10.58
C ARG A 497 16.87 -7.57 -9.84
N GLY A 498 18.17 -7.41 -10.00
CA GLY A 498 19.16 -8.24 -9.34
C GLY A 498 20.56 -7.65 -9.57
N VAL A 499 21.56 -8.35 -9.10
CA VAL A 499 22.96 -7.95 -9.25
C VAL A 499 23.30 -7.85 -10.74
N PRO A 500 23.86 -6.73 -11.21
CA PRO A 500 24.34 -6.64 -12.60
C PRO A 500 25.31 -7.77 -12.95
N ASP A 501 25.10 -8.41 -14.10
CA ASP A 501 25.92 -9.53 -14.60
C ASP A 501 26.03 -10.75 -13.66
N GLY A 502 25.11 -10.84 -12.67
CA GLY A 502 25.12 -11.87 -11.64
C GLY A 502 24.64 -13.28 -12.10
N TRP A 503 24.07 -13.40 -13.29
CA TRP A 503 23.48 -14.66 -13.79
C TRP A 503 24.44 -15.83 -13.84
N LEU A 504 25.56 -15.69 -14.56
CA LEU A 504 26.58 -16.73 -14.66
C LEU A 504 27.28 -16.98 -13.32
N PRO A 505 27.69 -15.98 -12.53
CA PRO A 505 28.21 -16.19 -11.18
C PRO A 505 27.26 -16.99 -10.28
N ALA A 506 25.94 -16.69 -10.27
CA ALA A 506 24.97 -17.43 -9.47
C ALA A 506 24.81 -18.88 -9.94
N ALA A 507 24.75 -19.13 -11.25
CA ALA A 507 24.71 -20.49 -11.79
C ALA A 507 25.97 -21.28 -11.43
N LYS A 508 27.16 -20.66 -11.50
CA LYS A 508 28.44 -21.28 -11.10
C LYS A 508 28.43 -21.63 -9.62
N TYR A 509 28.03 -20.71 -8.77
CA TYR A 509 27.98 -20.95 -7.33
C TYR A 509 27.10 -22.16 -6.99
N LEU A 510 25.90 -22.25 -7.59
CA LEU A 510 24.97 -23.36 -7.36
C LEU A 510 25.53 -24.69 -7.87
N ILE A 511 26.17 -24.73 -9.04
CA ILE A 511 26.62 -25.98 -9.67
C ILE A 511 27.99 -26.39 -9.12
N GLU A 512 28.98 -25.49 -9.08
CA GLU A 512 30.37 -25.83 -8.75
C GLU A 512 30.60 -25.93 -7.24
N GLU A 513 30.00 -25.02 -6.46
CA GLU A 513 30.24 -24.98 -5.02
C GLU A 513 29.19 -25.76 -4.22
N LEU A 514 27.91 -25.75 -4.68
CA LEU A 514 26.81 -26.42 -3.98
C LEU A 514 26.40 -27.74 -4.62
N GLY A 515 26.98 -28.12 -5.78
CA GLY A 515 26.77 -29.43 -6.42
C GLY A 515 25.39 -29.65 -7.03
N VAL A 516 24.67 -28.58 -7.38
CA VAL A 516 23.33 -28.68 -7.96
C VAL A 516 23.38 -29.28 -9.37
N ASP A 517 22.51 -30.24 -9.66
CA ASP A 517 22.41 -30.86 -10.99
C ASP A 517 21.92 -29.85 -12.04
N PRO A 518 22.68 -29.57 -13.11
CA PRO A 518 22.27 -28.64 -14.17
C PRO A 518 21.07 -29.12 -14.99
N ASN A 519 20.67 -30.42 -14.86
CA ASN A 519 19.56 -31.03 -15.59
C ASN A 519 18.23 -31.04 -14.82
N LEU A 520 18.16 -30.40 -13.65
CA LEU A 520 16.90 -30.23 -12.91
C LEU A 520 15.83 -29.62 -13.82
N ARG A 521 14.58 -30.07 -13.64
CA ARG A 521 13.42 -29.62 -14.41
C ARG A 521 12.39 -28.99 -13.47
N ASP A 522 11.93 -27.79 -13.79
CA ASP A 522 10.86 -27.15 -13.03
C ASP A 522 9.48 -27.76 -13.29
N LYS A 523 8.46 -27.24 -12.63
CA LYS A 523 7.07 -27.72 -12.74
C LYS A 523 6.52 -27.73 -14.18
N ASP A 524 7.01 -26.85 -15.04
CA ASP A 524 6.62 -26.77 -16.46
C ASP A 524 7.55 -27.59 -17.37
N GLY A 525 8.50 -28.29 -16.77
CA GLY A 525 9.49 -29.12 -17.45
C GLY A 525 10.63 -28.33 -18.12
N TYR A 526 10.84 -27.06 -17.74
CA TYR A 526 11.99 -26.28 -18.21
C TYR A 526 13.23 -26.59 -17.37
N SER A 527 14.39 -26.60 -18.01
CA SER A 527 15.71 -26.68 -17.36
C SER A 527 16.35 -25.29 -17.30
N ALA A 528 17.47 -25.16 -16.60
CA ALA A 528 18.29 -23.95 -16.58
C ALA A 528 18.66 -23.45 -17.99
N LEU A 529 18.90 -24.38 -18.94
CA LEU A 529 19.14 -24.03 -20.35
C LEU A 529 17.95 -23.34 -21.01
N HIS A 530 16.73 -23.79 -20.76
CA HIS A 530 15.52 -23.17 -21.30
C HIS A 530 15.39 -21.72 -20.82
N HIS A 531 15.61 -21.47 -19.52
CA HIS A 531 15.51 -20.14 -18.94
C HIS A 531 16.61 -19.21 -19.46
N SER A 532 17.86 -19.70 -19.59
CA SER A 532 18.96 -18.95 -20.18
C SER A 532 18.74 -18.64 -21.67
N ALA A 533 18.16 -19.60 -22.42
CA ALA A 533 17.79 -19.44 -23.82
C ALA A 533 16.74 -18.34 -24.02
N ALA A 534 15.70 -18.34 -23.18
CA ALA A 534 14.66 -17.32 -23.20
C ALA A 534 15.16 -15.88 -22.96
N ARG A 535 16.33 -15.74 -22.31
CA ARG A 535 17.01 -14.45 -22.10
C ARG A 535 18.02 -14.11 -23.20
N GLY A 536 18.39 -15.07 -24.05
CA GLY A 536 19.45 -14.90 -25.03
C GLY A 536 20.86 -14.90 -24.43
N ASP A 537 21.05 -15.52 -23.29
CA ASP A 537 22.31 -15.52 -22.52
C ASP A 537 23.24 -16.66 -22.99
N ASN A 538 24.01 -16.38 -24.03
CA ASN A 538 24.92 -17.36 -24.64
C ASN A 538 26.04 -17.80 -23.70
N GLU A 539 26.51 -16.95 -22.82
CA GLU A 539 27.60 -17.26 -21.89
C GLU A 539 27.15 -18.30 -20.86
N THR A 540 26.00 -18.08 -20.22
CA THR A 540 25.40 -19.05 -19.28
C THR A 540 25.02 -20.35 -19.99
N ILE A 541 24.52 -20.32 -21.24
CA ILE A 541 24.22 -21.52 -22.04
C ILE A 541 25.48 -22.35 -22.25
N LEU A 542 26.57 -21.76 -22.74
CA LEU A 542 27.83 -22.46 -22.99
C LEU A 542 28.41 -23.06 -21.70
N TYR A 543 28.32 -22.33 -20.62
CA TYR A 543 28.73 -22.82 -19.30
C TYR A 543 27.89 -24.04 -18.88
N LEU A 544 26.56 -23.95 -18.89
CA LEU A 544 25.68 -25.06 -18.51
C LEU A 544 25.93 -26.31 -19.34
N VAL A 545 26.13 -26.18 -20.65
CA VAL A 545 26.49 -27.31 -21.54
C VAL A 545 27.84 -27.88 -21.16
N SER A 546 28.83 -27.05 -20.79
CA SER A 546 30.14 -27.55 -20.31
C SER A 546 30.05 -28.34 -19.00
N GLN A 547 29.01 -28.06 -18.19
CA GLN A 547 28.70 -28.79 -16.96
C GLN A 547 27.78 -30.02 -17.19
N GLY A 548 27.52 -30.39 -18.44
CA GLY A 548 26.74 -31.58 -18.77
C GLY A 548 25.23 -31.38 -18.88
N ALA A 549 24.78 -30.12 -19.01
CA ALA A 549 23.35 -29.87 -19.26
C ALA A 549 22.93 -30.39 -20.65
N ASP A 550 21.83 -31.13 -20.71
CA ASP A 550 21.31 -31.73 -21.94
C ASP A 550 20.52 -30.71 -22.76
N VAL A 551 21.03 -30.41 -23.95
CA VAL A 551 20.45 -29.43 -24.89
C VAL A 551 19.17 -29.97 -25.58
N LYS A 552 18.96 -31.28 -25.56
CA LYS A 552 17.86 -31.93 -26.29
C LYS A 552 16.58 -32.09 -25.49
N VAL A 553 16.59 -31.67 -24.23
CA VAL A 553 15.41 -31.73 -23.36
C VAL A 553 14.27 -30.88 -23.90
N ILE A 554 13.05 -31.37 -23.71
CA ILE A 554 11.82 -30.65 -24.09
C ILE A 554 10.96 -30.40 -22.86
N SER A 555 10.26 -29.27 -22.84
CA SER A 555 9.31 -28.93 -21.78
C SER A 555 8.03 -29.75 -21.88
N ARG A 556 7.14 -29.68 -20.87
CA ARG A 556 5.81 -30.30 -20.91
C ARG A 556 4.94 -29.83 -22.09
N ARG A 557 5.28 -28.70 -22.69
CA ARG A 557 4.64 -28.16 -23.90
C ARG A 557 5.34 -28.58 -25.19
N GLY A 558 6.29 -29.49 -25.13
CA GLY A 558 7.10 -29.90 -26.26
C GLY A 558 8.07 -28.84 -26.78
N GLN A 559 8.35 -27.81 -26.00
CA GLN A 559 9.27 -26.73 -26.40
C GLN A 559 10.71 -27.14 -26.14
N THR A 560 11.58 -26.94 -27.11
CA THR A 560 13.03 -27.12 -26.99
C THR A 560 13.69 -25.86 -26.43
N THR A 561 14.96 -25.96 -26.10
CA THR A 561 15.76 -24.77 -25.72
C THR A 561 15.83 -23.73 -26.85
N ALA A 562 15.89 -24.15 -28.12
CA ALA A 562 15.89 -23.26 -29.29
C ALA A 562 14.51 -22.58 -29.48
N ASP A 563 13.40 -23.29 -29.20
CA ASP A 563 12.07 -22.69 -29.24
C ASP A 563 11.92 -21.55 -28.20
N LEU A 564 12.52 -21.71 -27.00
CA LEU A 564 12.52 -20.68 -25.98
C LEU A 564 13.33 -19.44 -26.39
N ALA A 565 14.46 -19.63 -27.09
CA ALA A 565 15.23 -18.53 -27.66
C ALA A 565 14.49 -17.81 -28.79
N ASN A 566 13.54 -18.48 -29.45
CA ASN A 566 12.69 -17.93 -30.51
C ASN A 566 11.46 -17.17 -29.99
N SER A 567 11.39 -16.89 -28.67
CA SER A 567 10.33 -16.10 -28.04
C SER A 567 8.95 -16.76 -28.00
N PRO A 568 8.73 -17.68 -27.08
CA PRO A 568 7.49 -18.47 -27.01
C PRO A 568 6.25 -17.69 -26.59
N GLU A 569 6.40 -16.51 -25.97
CA GLU A 569 5.30 -15.71 -25.41
C GLU A 569 5.23 -14.29 -26.00
N GLN A 570 4.05 -13.67 -25.92
CA GLN A 570 3.84 -12.30 -26.41
C GLN A 570 4.81 -11.28 -25.79
N ARG A 571 5.51 -10.51 -26.62
CA ARG A 571 6.41 -9.39 -26.28
C ARG A 571 7.84 -9.72 -25.84
N ALA A 572 8.25 -10.96 -25.87
CA ALA A 572 9.68 -11.28 -25.86
C ALA A 572 10.21 -11.16 -27.31
N GLN A 573 11.45 -10.73 -27.49
CA GLN A 573 12.05 -10.69 -28.84
C GLN A 573 12.85 -11.96 -29.09
N PRO A 574 12.82 -12.50 -30.32
CA PRO A 574 13.70 -13.60 -30.68
C PRO A 574 15.17 -13.25 -30.50
N HIS A 575 15.98 -14.25 -30.13
CA HIS A 575 17.43 -14.16 -29.98
C HIS A 575 18.14 -14.96 -31.11
N PRO A 576 18.27 -14.44 -32.35
CA PRO A 576 18.75 -15.21 -33.51
C PRO A 576 20.13 -15.84 -33.30
N ILE A 577 21.05 -15.13 -32.62
CA ILE A 577 22.38 -15.63 -32.30
C ILE A 577 22.30 -16.83 -31.34
N THR A 578 21.43 -16.77 -30.35
CA THR A 578 21.21 -17.86 -29.40
C THR A 578 20.54 -19.06 -30.05
N ILE A 579 19.61 -18.85 -30.95
CA ILE A 579 18.98 -19.92 -31.74
C ILE A 579 20.06 -20.68 -32.54
N ALA A 580 20.87 -19.95 -33.33
CA ALA A 580 21.93 -20.53 -34.11
C ALA A 580 22.98 -21.28 -33.24
N LEU A 581 23.29 -20.76 -32.05
CA LEU A 581 24.16 -21.43 -31.08
C LEU A 581 23.55 -22.75 -30.62
N LEU A 582 22.29 -22.74 -30.18
CA LEU A 582 21.58 -23.91 -29.64
C LEU A 582 21.40 -25.00 -30.71
N GLU A 583 21.09 -24.63 -31.97
CA GLU A 583 21.03 -25.55 -33.10
C GLU A 583 22.39 -26.21 -33.35
N LYS A 584 23.47 -25.44 -33.31
CA LYS A 584 24.85 -25.98 -33.40
C LYS A 584 25.19 -26.96 -32.27
N LEU A 585 24.65 -26.73 -31.07
CA LEU A 585 24.82 -27.60 -29.92
C LEU A 585 23.89 -28.84 -29.96
N GLY A 586 22.94 -28.91 -30.90
CA GLY A 586 22.08 -30.06 -31.13
C GLY A 586 20.63 -29.92 -30.71
N SER A 587 20.19 -28.71 -30.28
CA SER A 587 18.76 -28.42 -30.12
C SER A 587 18.09 -28.28 -31.47
N LYS A 588 16.77 -28.44 -31.51
CA LYS A 588 15.97 -28.20 -32.73
C LYS A 588 15.05 -27.02 -32.53
N ASN A 589 15.02 -26.07 -33.46
CA ASN A 589 14.00 -25.04 -33.49
C ASN A 589 12.76 -25.61 -34.22
N ASN A 590 11.76 -26.01 -33.48
CA ASN A 590 10.50 -26.55 -34.01
C ASN A 590 9.46 -25.44 -34.26
N HIS A 591 9.82 -24.18 -34.06
CA HIS A 591 8.90 -23.05 -34.11
C HIS A 591 7.67 -23.23 -33.19
N ASN A 592 7.82 -23.97 -32.09
CA ASN A 592 6.78 -24.14 -31.08
C ASN A 592 6.69 -22.90 -30.19
N CYS A 593 6.26 -21.80 -30.80
CA CYS A 593 6.06 -20.54 -30.08
C CYS A 593 4.81 -19.79 -30.62
N ARG A 594 4.15 -19.00 -29.76
CA ARG A 594 2.94 -18.25 -30.12
C ARG A 594 3.19 -17.08 -31.09
N SER A 595 4.41 -16.56 -31.09
CA SER A 595 4.82 -15.42 -31.91
C SER A 595 5.52 -15.82 -33.21
N CYS A 596 5.74 -17.09 -33.45
CA CYS A 596 6.41 -17.62 -34.65
C CYS A 596 5.49 -17.76 -35.87
N GLY A 597 4.25 -17.36 -35.81
CA GLY A 597 3.35 -17.34 -36.96
C GLY A 597 3.79 -16.26 -37.92
N GLY A 598 4.64 -16.62 -38.87
CA GLY A 598 5.04 -15.82 -40.00
C GLY A 598 4.09 -15.95 -41.15
#